data_70424ac310e1726d9e36eda0d1a2668b
#
_entry.id   70424ac310e1726d9e36eda0d1a2668b
#
_cell.length_a   1.000
_cell.length_b   1.000
_cell.length_c   1.000
_cell.angle_alpha   90.00
_cell.angle_beta   90.00
_cell.angle_gamma   90.00
#
_symmetry.space_group_name_H-M   'P 1'
#
loop_
_entity.id
_entity.type
_entity.pdbx_description
1 polymer ?
#
loop_
_entity_poly.entity_id
_entity_poly.type
_entity_poly.pdbx_seq_one_letter_code
_entity_poly.pdbx_strand_id
1 'polypeptide(L)'
;MEILRTPDKQFENLKDYPFEPCYTTIKTEDGSDLRIHHIDEGPRDGPILLAMHGQPVWSYLYARMVPHLVNQGIRVIAPDLPGYGKSDKPAAREDYSYQNQVDWMTAWLIENDFSGLTFFGQDWGGLIGLRMVAR
;
A
#
# COMPACT_ATOMS: atom_id res chain seq x y z
N MET A 1 -10.35 1.43 17.62
CA MET A 1 -8.95 1.17 17.95
C MET A 1 -8.16 2.46 17.91
N GLU A 2 -7.12 2.54 18.72
CA GLU A 2 -6.22 3.68 18.65
C GLU A 2 -5.34 3.58 17.41
N ILE A 3 -5.22 4.69 16.68
CA ILE A 3 -4.46 4.74 15.45
C ILE A 3 -3.44 5.86 15.54
N LEU A 4 -2.18 5.53 15.28
CA LEU A 4 -1.07 6.48 15.26
C LEU A 4 -0.73 6.83 13.82
N ARG A 5 -0.14 8.00 13.64
CA ARG A 5 0.27 8.45 12.30
C ARG A 5 1.65 9.10 12.41
N THR A 6 2.56 8.61 11.56
CA THR A 6 3.89 9.20 11.47
C THR A 6 3.77 10.60 10.85
N PRO A 7 4.36 11.64 11.48
CA PRO A 7 4.32 12.99 10.91
C PRO A 7 4.96 13.06 9.53
N ASP A 8 4.38 13.85 8.65
CA ASP A 8 4.84 14.00 7.26
C ASP A 8 6.31 14.41 7.18
N LYS A 9 6.79 15.20 8.12
CA LYS A 9 8.18 15.67 8.13
C LYS A 9 9.19 14.52 8.18
N GLN A 10 8.80 13.34 8.68
CA GLN A 10 9.68 12.18 8.74
C GLN A 10 9.95 11.59 7.35
N PHE A 11 9.15 11.96 6.36
CA PHE A 11 9.28 11.47 5.00
C PHE A 11 9.88 12.52 4.05
N GLU A 12 10.34 13.67 4.57
CA GLU A 12 10.96 14.70 3.76
C GLU A 12 12.36 14.28 3.32
N ASN A 13 12.76 14.72 2.12
CA ASN A 13 14.12 14.53 1.58
C ASN A 13 14.55 13.08 1.45
N LEU A 14 13.60 12.19 1.18
CA LEU A 14 13.92 10.78 0.91
C LEU A 14 14.58 10.65 -0.45
N LYS A 15 15.72 9.95 -0.48
CA LYS A 15 16.45 9.71 -1.71
C LYS A 15 15.66 8.77 -2.62
N ASP A 16 15.54 9.15 -3.90
CA ASP A 16 14.88 8.32 -4.93
C ASP A 16 13.41 8.02 -4.62
N TYR A 17 12.74 8.90 -3.87
CA TYR A 17 11.32 8.75 -3.54
C TYR A 17 10.58 10.07 -3.77
N PRO A 18 10.45 10.52 -5.04
CA PRO A 18 9.82 11.81 -5.35
C PRO A 18 8.32 11.71 -5.58
N PHE A 19 7.67 10.64 -5.15
CA PHE A 19 6.27 10.36 -5.53
C PHE A 19 5.30 11.17 -4.70
N GLU A 20 4.29 11.73 -5.38
CA GLU A 20 3.18 12.40 -4.70
C GLU A 20 2.38 11.38 -3.90
N PRO A 21 2.08 11.65 -2.63
CA PRO A 21 1.34 10.69 -1.81
C PRO A 21 -0.10 10.56 -2.27
N CYS A 22 -0.59 9.33 -2.30
CA CYS A 22 -2.00 9.02 -2.50
C CYS A 22 -2.52 8.34 -1.26
N TYR A 23 -3.65 8.82 -0.73
CA TYR A 23 -4.23 8.30 0.50
C TYR A 23 -5.66 7.85 0.27
N THR A 24 -6.00 6.74 0.88
CA THR A 24 -7.36 6.19 0.89
C THR A 24 -7.73 5.88 2.33
N THR A 25 -8.87 6.40 2.79
CA THR A 25 -9.35 6.10 4.13
C THR A 25 -10.42 5.03 4.05
N ILE A 26 -10.21 3.94 4.80
CA ILE A 26 -11.18 2.85 4.90
C ILE A 26 -11.76 2.81 6.31
N LYS A 27 -12.92 2.17 6.44
CA LYS A 27 -13.50 1.87 7.75
C LYS A 27 -13.07 0.47 8.19
N THR A 28 -12.61 0.37 9.43
CA THR A 28 -12.31 -0.92 10.03
C THR A 28 -13.58 -1.53 10.63
N GLU A 29 -13.50 -2.79 11.08
CA GLU A 29 -14.63 -3.49 11.66
C GLU A 29 -15.25 -2.76 12.85
N ASP A 30 -14.41 -2.10 13.67
CA ASP A 30 -14.89 -1.33 14.82
C ASP A 30 -15.30 0.11 14.48
N GLY A 31 -15.35 0.46 13.18
CA GLY A 31 -15.76 1.77 12.72
C GLY A 31 -14.67 2.83 12.72
N SER A 32 -13.43 2.47 13.02
CA SER A 32 -12.31 3.41 12.99
C SER A 32 -11.95 3.78 11.54
N ASP A 33 -11.45 5.00 11.35
CA ASP A 33 -10.91 5.43 10.07
C ASP A 33 -9.43 5.08 10.01
N LEU A 34 -9.06 4.30 8.98
CA LEU A 34 -7.68 3.89 8.76
C LEU A 34 -7.23 4.40 7.40
N ARG A 35 -6.21 5.27 7.40
CA ARG A 35 -5.69 5.87 6.16
C ARG A 35 -4.54 5.05 5.63
N ILE A 36 -4.65 4.64 4.37
CA ILE A 36 -3.63 3.83 3.69
C ILE A 36 -3.02 4.65 2.57
N HIS A 37 -1.69 4.70 2.55
CA HIS A 37 -0.91 5.38 1.51
C HIS A 37 -0.55 4.41 0.40
N HIS A 38 -0.49 4.90 -0.84
CA HIS A 38 0.10 4.14 -1.93
C HIS A 38 0.80 5.05 -2.93
N ILE A 39 1.78 4.47 -3.62
CA ILE A 39 2.38 5.06 -4.82
C ILE A 39 1.44 4.77 -5.99
N ASP A 40 1.22 5.77 -6.83
CA ASP A 40 0.45 5.60 -8.07
C ASP A 40 1.12 6.42 -9.16
N GLU A 41 1.97 5.75 -9.95
CA GLU A 41 2.77 6.40 -10.97
C GLU A 41 2.58 5.71 -12.31
N GLY A 42 2.71 6.50 -13.40
CA GLY A 42 2.63 5.99 -14.75
C GLY A 42 1.34 6.37 -15.46
N PRO A 43 1.15 5.90 -16.70
CA PRO A 43 -0.01 6.29 -17.51
C PRO A 43 -1.30 5.73 -16.90
N ARG A 44 -2.32 6.59 -16.83
CA ARG A 44 -3.61 6.24 -16.20
C ARG A 44 -4.30 5.06 -16.88
N ASP A 45 -4.07 4.89 -18.18
CA ASP A 45 -4.65 3.81 -19.00
C ASP A 45 -3.69 2.65 -19.23
N GLY A 46 -2.51 2.69 -18.62
CA GLY A 46 -1.53 1.61 -18.75
C GLY A 46 -1.90 0.38 -17.95
N PRO A 47 -1.30 -0.77 -18.28
CA PRO A 47 -1.49 -1.97 -17.47
C PRO A 47 -0.98 -1.73 -16.05
N ILE A 48 -1.69 -2.25 -15.06
CA ILE A 48 -1.39 -2.02 -13.65
C ILE A 48 -0.51 -3.14 -13.11
N LEU A 49 0.60 -2.76 -12.49
CA LEU A 49 1.37 -3.65 -11.64
C LEU A 49 1.13 -3.24 -10.19
N LEU A 50 0.54 -4.15 -9.41
CA LEU A 50 0.35 -3.97 -7.98
C LEU A 50 1.53 -4.62 -7.26
N ALA A 51 2.35 -3.79 -6.61
CA ALA A 51 3.56 -4.24 -5.92
C ALA A 51 3.40 -4.09 -4.41
N MET A 52 3.43 -5.19 -3.68
CA MET A 52 3.20 -5.19 -2.23
C MET A 52 4.43 -5.64 -1.47
N HIS A 53 4.87 -4.76 -0.56
CA HIS A 53 6.03 -4.98 0.30
C HIS A 53 5.71 -5.93 1.46
N GLY A 54 6.78 -6.37 2.16
CA GLY A 54 6.66 -7.18 3.36
C GLY A 54 7.30 -6.55 4.58
N GLN A 55 7.70 -7.39 5.52
CA GLN A 55 8.32 -7.01 6.77
C GLN A 55 9.85 -6.99 6.59
N PRO A 56 10.58 -5.97 7.03
CA PRO A 56 10.18 -4.77 7.76
C PRO A 56 10.20 -3.50 6.90
N VAL A 57 9.95 -3.61 5.62
CA VAL A 57 10.05 -2.51 4.66
C VAL A 57 8.69 -1.84 4.43
N TRP A 58 8.62 -0.94 3.44
CA TRP A 58 7.42 -0.24 2.99
C TRP A 58 7.60 0.02 1.48
N SER A 59 6.73 0.83 0.87
CA SER A 59 6.79 1.04 -0.59
C SER A 59 8.14 1.56 -1.08
N TYR A 60 8.96 2.10 -0.21
CA TYR A 60 10.34 2.52 -0.54
C TYR A 60 11.14 1.38 -1.18
N LEU A 61 10.83 0.14 -0.85
CA LEU A 61 11.46 -1.04 -1.46
C LEU A 61 11.39 -0.99 -2.98
N TYR A 62 10.29 -0.46 -3.52
CA TYR A 62 10.04 -0.44 -4.96
C TYR A 62 10.43 0.88 -5.62
N ALA A 63 10.94 1.86 -4.85
CA ALA A 63 11.16 3.22 -5.36
C ALA A 63 12.01 3.26 -6.62
N ARG A 64 13.06 2.45 -6.70
CA ARG A 64 13.96 2.43 -7.86
C ARG A 64 13.38 1.67 -9.04
N MET A 65 12.44 0.77 -8.80
CA MET A 65 11.77 0.03 -9.88
C MET A 65 10.75 0.89 -10.60
N VAL A 66 10.12 1.82 -9.88
CA VAL A 66 9.00 2.60 -10.41
C VAL A 66 9.36 3.35 -11.70
N PRO A 67 10.44 4.14 -11.77
CA PRO A 67 10.76 4.85 -13.01
C PRO A 67 10.99 3.93 -14.22
N HIS A 68 11.62 2.79 -13.99
CA HIS A 68 11.88 1.82 -15.08
C HIS A 68 10.59 1.24 -15.62
N LEU A 69 9.66 0.89 -14.73
CA LEU A 69 8.37 0.33 -15.13
C LEU A 69 7.50 1.38 -15.81
N VAL A 70 7.49 2.59 -15.28
CA VAL A 70 6.74 3.70 -15.88
C VAL A 70 7.24 3.99 -17.29
N ASN A 71 8.56 3.93 -17.52
CA ASN A 71 9.14 4.12 -18.84
C ASN A 71 8.72 3.06 -19.84
N GLN A 72 8.27 1.90 -19.36
CA GLN A 72 7.73 0.82 -20.21
C GLN A 72 6.22 0.93 -20.39
N GLY A 73 5.61 2.02 -19.94
CA GLY A 73 4.17 2.24 -20.09
C GLY A 73 3.32 1.54 -19.03
N ILE A 74 3.92 1.11 -17.93
CA ILE A 74 3.23 0.40 -16.85
C ILE A 74 2.84 1.39 -15.76
N ARG A 75 1.59 1.27 -15.28
CA ARG A 75 1.13 2.01 -14.11
C ARG A 75 1.45 1.18 -12.87
N VAL A 76 2.23 1.77 -11.96
CA VAL A 76 2.68 1.08 -10.75
C VAL A 76 1.88 1.58 -9.55
N ILE A 77 1.24 0.64 -8.87
CA ILE A 77 0.50 0.89 -7.63
C ILE A 77 1.22 0.15 -6.52
N ALA A 78 1.74 0.87 -5.53
CA ALA A 78 2.49 0.26 -4.44
C ALA A 78 2.02 0.80 -3.09
N PRO A 79 1.14 0.06 -2.39
CA PRO A 79 0.64 0.52 -1.09
C PRO A 79 1.65 0.27 0.03
N ASP A 80 1.52 1.06 1.09
CA ASP A 80 2.11 0.75 2.39
C ASP A 80 1.07 0.00 3.21
N LEU A 81 1.41 -1.19 3.66
CA LEU A 81 0.52 -1.95 4.54
C LEU A 81 0.23 -1.15 5.83
N PRO A 82 -0.98 -1.27 6.40
CA PRO A 82 -1.24 -0.68 7.71
C PRO A 82 -0.17 -1.08 8.73
N GLY A 83 0.36 -0.08 9.44
CA GLY A 83 1.48 -0.25 10.36
C GLY A 83 2.83 0.10 9.75
N TYR A 84 2.90 0.37 8.44
CA TYR A 84 4.16 0.60 7.73
C TYR A 84 4.14 1.94 6.99
N GLY A 85 5.34 2.48 6.79
CA GLY A 85 5.56 3.64 5.94
C GLY A 85 4.65 4.82 6.25
N LYS A 86 4.00 5.33 5.21
CA LYS A 86 3.12 6.51 5.33
C LYS A 86 1.68 6.14 5.71
N SER A 87 1.36 4.84 5.78
CA SER A 87 0.03 4.41 6.21
C SER A 87 -0.14 4.56 7.71
N ASP A 88 -1.39 4.67 8.15
CA ASP A 88 -1.72 4.73 9.56
C ASP A 88 -1.31 3.45 10.29
N LYS A 89 -1.08 3.58 11.59
CA LYS A 89 -0.51 2.52 12.42
C LYS A 89 -1.43 2.24 13.61
N PRO A 90 -2.25 1.17 13.55
CA PRO A 90 -2.95 0.72 14.74
C PRO A 90 -1.96 0.57 15.90
N ALA A 91 -2.31 1.09 17.07
CA ALA A 91 -1.37 1.21 18.18
C ALA A 91 -1.18 -0.07 18.96
N ALA A 92 -2.20 -0.91 19.04
CA ALA A 92 -2.15 -2.13 19.84
C ALA A 92 -1.69 -3.32 19.02
N ARG A 93 -0.83 -4.13 19.61
CA ARG A 93 -0.34 -5.35 18.95
C ARG A 93 -1.48 -6.28 18.54
N GLU A 94 -2.53 -6.32 19.35
CA GLU A 94 -3.70 -7.16 19.13
C GLU A 94 -4.50 -6.77 17.89
N ASP A 95 -4.33 -5.52 17.41
CA ASP A 95 -5.00 -5.05 16.20
C ASP A 95 -4.42 -5.69 14.95
N TYR A 96 -3.20 -6.22 15.03
CA TYR A 96 -2.52 -6.80 13.87
C TYR A 96 -2.77 -8.30 13.82
N SER A 97 -3.43 -8.74 12.76
CA SER A 97 -3.57 -10.15 12.44
C SER A 97 -3.50 -10.29 10.92
N TYR A 98 -3.21 -11.49 10.46
CA TYR A 98 -3.22 -11.77 9.03
C TYR A 98 -4.59 -11.42 8.44
N GLN A 99 -5.66 -11.85 9.11
CA GLN A 99 -7.02 -11.58 8.63
C GLN A 99 -7.34 -10.09 8.57
N ASN A 100 -6.95 -9.32 9.59
CA ASN A 100 -7.17 -7.87 9.59
C ASN A 100 -6.43 -7.21 8.43
N GLN A 101 -5.19 -7.59 8.18
CA GLN A 101 -4.43 -7.04 7.07
C GLN A 101 -5.11 -7.36 5.72
N VAL A 102 -5.57 -8.59 5.55
CA VAL A 102 -6.29 -8.98 4.33
C VAL A 102 -7.56 -8.14 4.18
N ASP A 103 -8.33 -7.99 5.25
CA ASP A 103 -9.58 -7.23 5.22
C ASP A 103 -9.34 -5.75 4.90
N TRP A 104 -8.35 -5.14 5.55
CA TRP A 104 -8.02 -3.73 5.33
C TRP A 104 -7.56 -3.50 3.88
N MET A 105 -6.67 -4.35 3.39
CA MET A 105 -6.13 -4.19 2.04
C MET A 105 -7.16 -4.53 0.97
N THR A 106 -8.07 -5.45 1.25
CA THR A 106 -9.19 -5.73 0.35
C THR A 106 -10.11 -4.51 0.25
N ALA A 107 -10.42 -3.87 1.39
CA ALA A 107 -11.22 -2.65 1.40
C ALA A 107 -10.54 -1.53 0.60
N TRP A 108 -9.23 -1.38 0.76
CA TRP A 108 -8.44 -0.41 0.00
C TRP A 108 -8.52 -0.67 -1.50
N LEU A 109 -8.38 -1.91 -1.91
CA LEU A 109 -8.43 -2.29 -3.33
C LEU A 109 -9.80 -1.99 -3.94
N ILE A 110 -10.85 -2.32 -3.22
CA ILE A 110 -12.22 -2.09 -3.66
C ILE A 110 -12.50 -0.59 -3.77
N GLU A 111 -12.11 0.18 -2.76
CA GLU A 111 -12.35 1.62 -2.74
C GLU A 111 -11.68 2.33 -3.92
N ASN A 112 -10.52 1.86 -4.34
CA ASN A 112 -9.81 2.43 -5.48
C ASN A 112 -10.22 1.84 -6.83
N ASP A 113 -11.03 0.79 -6.80
CA ASP A 113 -11.55 0.13 -8.01
C ASP A 113 -10.43 -0.31 -8.98
N PHE A 114 -9.31 -0.76 -8.45
CA PHE A 114 -8.24 -1.30 -9.28
C PHE A 114 -8.59 -2.71 -9.74
N SER A 115 -8.51 -2.96 -11.04
CA SER A 115 -8.84 -4.25 -11.63
C SER A 115 -7.94 -4.54 -12.84
N GLY A 116 -7.95 -5.80 -13.30
CA GLY A 116 -7.15 -6.20 -14.44
C GLY A 116 -5.66 -6.07 -14.20
N LEU A 117 -5.23 -6.25 -12.95
CA LEU A 117 -3.85 -5.99 -12.55
C LEU A 117 -2.99 -7.24 -12.58
N THR A 118 -1.67 -7.00 -12.69
CA THR A 118 -0.64 -8.01 -12.43
C THR A 118 -0.15 -7.80 -11.01
N PHE A 119 -0.06 -8.88 -10.24
CA PHE A 119 0.35 -8.81 -8.86
C PHE A 119 1.83 -9.22 -8.69
N PHE A 120 2.56 -8.44 -7.91
CA PHE A 120 3.92 -8.74 -7.49
C PHE A 120 4.00 -8.53 -5.98
N GLY A 121 4.36 -9.58 -5.25
CA GLY A 121 4.41 -9.50 -3.79
C GLY A 121 5.70 -10.07 -3.23
N GLN A 122 6.10 -9.55 -2.08
CA GLN A 122 7.31 -9.96 -1.37
C GLN A 122 6.94 -10.20 0.09
N ASP A 123 7.33 -11.36 0.65
CA ASP A 123 7.17 -11.68 2.07
C ASP A 123 5.68 -11.58 2.49
N TRP A 124 5.35 -10.86 3.56
CA TRP A 124 3.97 -10.69 4.00
C TRP A 124 3.09 -10.03 2.95
N GLY A 125 3.66 -9.17 2.10
CA GLY A 125 2.93 -8.60 0.98
C GLY A 125 2.43 -9.67 0.02
N GLY A 126 3.22 -10.72 -0.19
CA GLY A 126 2.80 -11.87 -1.00
C GLY A 126 1.64 -12.63 -0.35
N LEU A 127 1.76 -12.94 0.94
CA LEU A 127 0.72 -13.69 1.65
C LEU A 127 -0.61 -12.93 1.71
N ILE A 128 -0.54 -11.65 2.05
CA ILE A 128 -1.73 -10.80 2.14
C ILE A 128 -2.31 -10.56 0.75
N GLY A 129 -1.46 -10.19 -0.19
CA GLY A 129 -1.90 -9.80 -1.52
C GLY A 129 -2.50 -10.92 -2.32
N LEU A 130 -1.91 -12.11 -2.29
CA LEU A 130 -2.46 -13.26 -3.02
C LEU A 130 -3.87 -13.59 -2.54
N ARG A 131 -4.11 -13.51 -1.24
CA ARG A 131 -5.45 -13.76 -0.73
C ARG A 131 -6.43 -12.64 -1.11
N MET A 132 -5.94 -11.40 -1.12
CA MET A 132 -6.74 -10.25 -1.51
C MET A 132 -7.19 -10.32 -2.98
N VAL A 133 -6.27 -10.66 -3.90
CA VAL A 133 -6.57 -10.64 -5.34
C VAL A 133 -7.26 -11.92 -5.82
N ALA A 134 -7.25 -12.99 -5.04
CA ALA A 134 -7.86 -14.26 -5.40
C ALA A 134 -9.38 -14.30 -5.20
N ARG A 135 -10.00 -13.24 -4.71
CA ARG A 135 -11.45 -13.15 -4.45
C ARG A 135 -12.23 -12.72 -5.68
#